data_0a28610c45817abb66219597e34cb626
#
_entry.id   0a28610c45817abb66219597e34cb626
#
_cell.length_a   1.000
_cell.length_b   1.000
_cell.length_c   1.000
_cell.angle_alpha   90.00
_cell.angle_beta   90.00
_cell.angle_gamma   90.00
#
_symmetry.space_group_name_H-M   'P 1'
#
loop_
_entity.id
_entity.type
_entity.pdbx_description
1 polymer ?
#
loop_
_entity_poly.entity_id
_entity_poly.type
_entity_poly.pdbx_seq_one_letter_code
_entity_poly.pdbx_strand_id
1 'polypeptide(L)'
;MMENPLEPEQAFLQYLEVEKQASPHTVEVYARALRQFRAWAGGAFTGWENCTPDQMRDWLFQELKDEAATASIRLRFAALRSFYRFMMRRRSLEASPMTGVSLPRKKKNLPVFLTLNQ
;
A
#
# COMPACT_ATOMS: atom_id res chain seq x y z
N MET A 1 20.92 14.29 -14.06
CA MET A 1 19.96 13.42 -14.71
C MET A 1 18.76 13.21 -13.81
N MET A 2 17.59 13.40 -14.35
CA MET A 2 16.37 13.27 -13.57
C MET A 2 16.00 11.80 -13.44
N GLU A 3 15.72 11.39 -12.21
CA GLU A 3 15.24 10.05 -12.00
C GLU A 3 13.78 9.94 -12.41
N ASN A 4 13.47 8.85 -13.06
CA ASN A 4 12.08 8.53 -13.37
C ASN A 4 11.35 8.22 -12.07
N PRO A 5 10.28 8.96 -11.72
CA PRO A 5 9.58 8.69 -10.46
C PRO A 5 8.96 7.29 -10.39
N LEU A 6 8.80 6.60 -11.52
CA LEU A 6 8.28 5.24 -11.53
C LEU A 6 9.36 4.18 -11.42
N GLU A 7 10.63 4.60 -11.45
CA GLU A 7 11.71 3.63 -11.43
C GLU A 7 11.73 2.77 -10.16
N PRO A 8 11.55 3.35 -8.96
CA PRO A 8 11.49 2.49 -7.76
C PRO A 8 10.32 1.49 -7.81
N GLU A 9 9.20 1.92 -8.38
CA GLU A 9 8.04 1.06 -8.53
C GLU A 9 8.34 -0.14 -9.41
N GLN A 10 9.00 0.11 -10.54
CA GLN A 10 9.38 -0.96 -11.45
C GLN A 10 10.37 -1.91 -10.80
N ALA A 11 11.33 -1.38 -10.07
CA ALA A 11 12.33 -2.19 -9.37
C ALA A 11 11.65 -3.10 -8.33
N PHE A 12 10.67 -2.55 -7.61
CA PHE A 12 9.94 -3.32 -6.64
C PHE A 12 9.15 -4.47 -7.27
N LEU A 13 8.48 -4.18 -8.39
CA LEU A 13 7.69 -5.21 -9.05
C LEU A 13 8.57 -6.33 -9.59
N GLN A 14 9.75 -5.98 -10.10
CA GLN A 14 10.71 -6.98 -10.54
C GLN A 14 11.22 -7.81 -9.36
N TYR A 15 11.46 -7.17 -8.23
CA TYR A 15 11.86 -7.85 -7.01
C TYR A 15 10.80 -8.88 -6.58
N LEU A 16 9.53 -8.49 -6.63
CA LEU A 16 8.46 -9.41 -6.30
C LEU A 16 8.44 -10.62 -7.23
N GLU A 17 8.61 -10.36 -8.52
CA GLU A 17 8.53 -11.42 -9.51
C GLU A 17 9.73 -12.36 -9.42
N VAL A 18 10.93 -11.82 -9.35
CA VAL A 18 12.16 -12.61 -9.46
C VAL A 18 12.59 -13.17 -8.12
N GLU A 19 12.67 -12.33 -7.09
CA GLU A 19 13.23 -12.78 -5.82
C GLU A 19 12.18 -13.40 -4.91
N LYS A 20 10.98 -12.83 -4.89
CA LYS A 20 9.90 -13.38 -4.06
C LYS A 20 9.09 -14.42 -4.79
N GLN A 21 9.28 -14.54 -6.10
CA GLN A 21 8.54 -15.47 -6.92
C GLN A 21 7.04 -15.34 -6.76
N ALA A 22 6.59 -14.09 -6.63
CA ALA A 22 5.18 -13.80 -6.50
C ALA A 22 4.45 -14.17 -7.80
N SER A 23 3.20 -14.58 -7.68
CA SER A 23 2.41 -14.91 -8.84
C SER A 23 2.15 -13.67 -9.68
N PRO A 24 1.89 -13.82 -10.98
CA PRO A 24 1.53 -12.66 -11.80
C PRO A 24 0.33 -11.90 -11.25
N HIS A 25 -0.62 -12.61 -10.65
CA HIS A 25 -1.78 -11.95 -10.05
C HIS A 25 -1.35 -11.05 -8.89
N THR A 26 -0.48 -11.55 -8.01
CA THR A 26 0.01 -10.77 -6.87
C THR A 26 0.76 -9.55 -7.35
N VAL A 27 1.63 -9.71 -8.36
CA VAL A 27 2.38 -8.59 -8.91
C VAL A 27 1.43 -7.53 -9.46
N GLU A 28 0.38 -7.96 -10.18
CA GLU A 28 -0.58 -7.02 -10.74
C GLU A 28 -1.37 -6.30 -9.66
N VAL A 29 -1.79 -7.02 -8.61
CA VAL A 29 -2.53 -6.41 -7.52
C VAL A 29 -1.70 -5.33 -6.84
N TYR A 30 -0.42 -5.62 -6.61
CA TYR A 30 0.46 -4.64 -5.98
C TYR A 30 0.74 -3.47 -6.90
N ALA A 31 0.95 -3.73 -8.19
CA ALA A 31 1.15 -2.66 -9.17
C ALA A 31 -0.05 -1.73 -9.20
N ARG A 32 -1.25 -2.31 -9.16
CA ARG A 32 -2.48 -1.52 -9.21
C ARG A 32 -2.60 -0.61 -7.98
N ALA A 33 -2.25 -1.15 -6.80
CA ALA A 33 -2.32 -0.34 -5.58
C ALA A 33 -1.42 0.88 -5.67
N LEU A 34 -0.20 0.68 -6.17
CA LEU A 34 0.74 1.79 -6.32
C LEU A 34 0.21 2.82 -7.33
N ARG A 35 -0.34 2.35 -8.44
CA ARG A 35 -0.92 3.25 -9.44
C ARG A 35 -2.08 4.03 -8.87
N GLN A 36 -2.93 3.39 -8.07
CA GLN A 36 -4.10 4.04 -7.50
C GLN A 36 -3.70 5.15 -6.55
N PHE A 37 -2.70 4.92 -5.73
CA PHE A 37 -2.21 5.96 -4.84
C PHE A 37 -1.66 7.14 -5.64
N ARG A 38 -0.81 6.85 -6.64
CA ARG A 38 -0.24 7.92 -7.47
C ARG A 38 -1.34 8.73 -8.17
N ALA A 39 -2.34 8.03 -8.69
CA ALA A 39 -3.42 8.71 -9.38
C ALA A 39 -4.21 9.61 -8.43
N TRP A 40 -4.45 9.12 -7.23
CA TRP A 40 -5.15 9.94 -6.25
C TRP A 40 -4.33 11.15 -5.84
N ALA A 41 -3.04 10.96 -5.61
CA ALA A 41 -2.18 12.06 -5.18
C ALA A 41 -2.00 13.11 -6.27
N GLY A 42 -2.04 12.69 -7.52
CA GLY A 42 -2.00 13.63 -8.64
C GLY A 42 -0.80 14.54 -8.59
N GLY A 43 -1.06 15.83 -8.67
CA GLY A 43 0.02 16.82 -8.68
C GLY A 43 0.80 16.91 -7.39
N ALA A 44 0.27 16.39 -6.30
CA ALA A 44 0.99 16.37 -5.04
C ALA A 44 2.03 15.26 -4.97
N PHE A 45 2.03 14.35 -5.93
CA PHE A 45 3.01 13.27 -5.96
C PHE A 45 4.30 13.78 -6.59
N THR A 46 5.36 13.85 -5.80
CA THR A 46 6.65 14.33 -6.27
C THR A 46 7.74 13.27 -6.15
N GLY A 47 7.33 12.03 -6.00
CA GLY A 47 8.25 10.91 -5.85
C GLY A 47 7.89 10.10 -4.63
N TRP A 48 8.19 8.80 -4.70
CA TRP A 48 7.86 7.91 -3.59
C TRP A 48 8.61 8.27 -2.31
N GLU A 49 9.83 8.78 -2.47
CA GLU A 49 10.65 9.14 -1.32
C GLU A 49 10.14 10.40 -0.62
N ASN A 50 9.29 11.15 -1.27
CA ASN A 50 8.77 12.39 -0.71
C ASN A 50 7.37 12.25 -0.12
N CYS A 51 6.78 11.06 -0.17
CA CYS A 51 5.46 10.84 0.40
C CYS A 51 5.52 10.90 1.91
N THR A 52 4.46 11.40 2.52
CA THR A 52 4.40 11.64 3.96
C THR A 52 3.33 10.79 4.62
N PRO A 53 3.43 10.56 5.94
CA PRO A 53 2.36 9.86 6.65
C PRO A 53 1.01 10.54 6.52
N ASP A 54 1.00 11.87 6.47
CA ASP A 54 -0.27 12.59 6.31
C ASP A 54 -0.92 12.27 4.97
N GLN A 55 -0.12 12.15 3.90
CA GLN A 55 -0.68 11.77 2.62
C GLN A 55 -1.30 10.36 2.67
N MET A 56 -0.64 9.46 3.38
CA MET A 56 -1.16 8.11 3.51
C MET A 56 -2.46 8.11 4.29
N ARG A 57 -2.54 8.89 5.37
CA ARG A 57 -3.77 9.00 6.13
C ARG A 57 -4.88 9.64 5.32
N ASP A 58 -4.55 10.65 4.51
CA ASP A 58 -5.55 11.30 3.66
C ASP A 58 -6.12 10.32 2.64
N TRP A 59 -5.27 9.48 2.08
CA TRP A 59 -5.74 8.46 1.14
C TRP A 59 -6.64 7.45 1.85
N LEU A 60 -6.27 7.07 3.06
CA LEU A 60 -7.10 6.16 3.85
C LEU A 60 -8.47 6.78 4.09
N PHE A 61 -8.52 8.06 4.48
CA PHE A 61 -9.79 8.73 4.66
C PHE A 61 -10.62 8.73 3.40
N GLN A 62 -9.98 8.97 2.25
CA GLN A 62 -10.69 8.98 0.97
C GLN A 62 -11.29 7.60 0.67
N GLU A 63 -10.52 6.55 0.94
CA GLU A 63 -11.01 5.19 0.71
C GLU A 63 -12.19 4.87 1.62
N LEU A 64 -12.12 5.31 2.86
CA LEU A 64 -13.22 5.09 3.80
C LEU A 64 -14.46 5.88 3.38
N LYS A 65 -14.25 7.10 2.91
CA LYS A 65 -15.34 7.94 2.45
C LYS A 65 -16.02 7.34 1.22
N ASP A 66 -15.24 6.72 0.36
CA ASP A 66 -15.76 6.07 -0.85
C ASP A 66 -16.36 4.70 -0.53
N GLU A 67 -16.37 4.32 0.75
CA GLU A 67 -16.95 3.05 1.20
C GLU A 67 -16.29 1.84 0.57
N ALA A 68 -14.99 1.94 0.33
CA ALA A 68 -14.24 0.79 -0.18
C ALA A 68 -14.29 -0.33 0.86
N ALA A 69 -14.28 -1.57 0.37
CA ALA A 69 -14.31 -2.72 1.25
C ALA A 69 -13.06 -2.73 2.13
N THR A 70 -13.24 -3.10 3.39
CA THR A 70 -12.13 -3.15 4.34
C THR A 70 -11.00 -4.04 3.82
N ALA A 71 -11.34 -5.18 3.23
CA ALA A 71 -10.31 -6.07 2.68
C ALA A 71 -9.51 -5.40 1.57
N SER A 72 -10.18 -4.61 0.72
CA SER A 72 -9.50 -3.91 -0.37
C SER A 72 -8.55 -2.84 0.19
N ILE A 73 -9.01 -2.10 1.20
CA ILE A 73 -8.17 -1.08 1.82
C ILE A 73 -6.94 -1.72 2.43
N ARG A 74 -7.13 -2.81 3.16
CA ARG A 74 -6.01 -3.49 3.80
C ARG A 74 -5.02 -4.02 2.78
N LEU A 75 -5.53 -4.51 1.65
CA LEU A 75 -4.66 -5.02 0.59
C LEU A 75 -3.82 -3.91 -0.02
N ARG A 76 -4.46 -2.77 -0.32
CA ARG A 76 -3.74 -1.64 -0.89
C ARG A 76 -2.66 -1.12 0.04
N PHE A 77 -2.97 -1.03 1.33
CA PHE A 77 -1.99 -0.54 2.30
C PHE A 77 -0.91 -1.58 2.57
N ALA A 78 -1.23 -2.87 2.48
CA ALA A 78 -0.21 -3.91 2.56
C ALA A 78 0.80 -3.78 1.41
N ALA A 79 0.29 -3.48 0.21
CA ALA A 79 1.17 -3.27 -0.93
C ALA A 79 2.10 -2.09 -0.71
N LEU A 80 1.56 -0.98 -0.19
CA LEU A 80 2.40 0.19 0.10
C LEU A 80 3.43 -0.12 1.17
N ARG A 81 3.04 -0.85 2.21
CA ARG A 81 4.00 -1.22 3.25
C ARG A 81 5.13 -2.08 2.70
N SER A 82 4.79 -3.06 1.87
CA SER A 82 5.81 -3.90 1.26
C SER A 82 6.73 -3.09 0.37
N PHE A 83 6.16 -2.16 -0.39
CA PHE A 83 6.95 -1.31 -1.27
C PHE A 83 7.93 -0.46 -0.46
N TYR A 84 7.47 0.17 0.62
CA TYR A 84 8.34 1.04 1.40
C TYR A 84 9.36 0.23 2.18
N ARG A 85 9.03 -0.99 2.59
CA ARG A 85 10.02 -1.87 3.20
C ARG A 85 11.13 -2.19 2.20
N PHE A 86 10.76 -2.45 0.96
CA PHE A 86 11.73 -2.65 -0.12
C PHE A 86 12.62 -1.40 -0.30
N MET A 87 11.98 -0.23 -0.31
CA MET A 87 12.73 1.01 -0.46
C MET A 87 13.75 1.20 0.66
N MET A 88 13.36 0.88 1.88
CA MET A 88 14.27 1.03 3.01
C MET A 88 15.44 0.07 2.93
N ARG A 89 15.18 -1.15 2.48
CA ARG A 89 16.22 -2.18 2.43
C ARG A 89 17.14 -2.04 1.23
N ARG A 90 16.59 -1.67 0.10
CA ARG A 90 17.32 -1.72 -1.17
C ARG A 90 17.67 -0.37 -1.74
N ARG A 91 17.01 0.69 -1.31
CA ARG A 91 17.18 2.00 -1.90
C ARG A 91 17.55 3.05 -0.87
N SER A 92 17.94 2.63 0.31
CA SER A 92 18.48 3.52 1.35
C SER A 92 17.50 4.57 1.84
N LEU A 93 16.22 4.31 1.73
CA LEU A 93 15.23 5.21 2.31
C LEU A 93 15.29 5.09 3.82
N GLU A 94 15.35 6.24 4.52
CA GLU A 94 15.60 6.23 5.96
C GLU A 94 14.36 5.90 6.77
N ALA A 95 13.18 6.28 6.28
CA ALA A 95 11.95 6.07 7.03
C ALA A 95 10.81 5.83 6.07
N SER A 96 9.79 5.13 6.56
CA SER A 96 8.61 4.82 5.77
C SER A 96 7.47 5.75 6.16
N PRO A 97 6.74 6.32 5.18
CA PRO A 97 5.54 7.10 5.49
C PRO A 97 4.40 6.25 6.02
N MET A 98 4.55 4.92 5.96
CA MET A 98 3.52 4.02 6.47
C MET A 98 3.59 3.83 7.97
N THR A 99 4.70 4.25 8.60
CA THR A 99 4.87 4.10 10.04
C THR A 99 3.80 4.90 10.77
N GLY A 100 3.10 4.24 11.67
CA GLY A 100 2.07 4.91 12.47
C GLY A 100 0.73 5.07 11.79
N VAL A 101 0.58 4.62 10.55
CA VAL A 101 -0.72 4.67 9.89
C VAL A 101 -1.52 3.46 10.32
N SER A 102 -2.64 3.72 11.02
CA SER A 102 -3.50 2.65 11.54
C SER A 102 -4.64 2.38 10.59
N LEU A 103 -4.84 1.11 10.26
CA LEU A 103 -5.93 0.71 9.40
C LEU A 103 -7.14 0.28 10.22
N PRO A 104 -8.35 0.37 9.63
CA PRO A 104 -9.51 -0.14 10.33
C PRO A 104 -9.37 -1.62 10.59
N ARG A 105 -9.92 -2.06 11.71
CA ARG A 105 -9.85 -3.46 12.07
C ARG A 105 -10.69 -4.27 11.09
N LYS A 106 -10.16 -5.44 10.77
CA LYS A 106 -10.92 -6.39 10.02
C LYS A 106 -12.20 -6.67 10.79
N LYS A 107 -13.35 -6.50 10.13
CA LYS A 107 -14.61 -6.84 10.75
C LYS A 107 -14.57 -8.29 11.14
N LYS A 108 -14.58 -8.55 12.43
CA LYS A 108 -14.77 -9.88 12.91
C LYS A 108 -16.17 -10.28 12.55
N ASN A 109 -16.28 -11.26 11.74
CA ASN A 109 -17.54 -11.99 11.67
C ASN A 109 -17.67 -12.65 13.01
N LEU A 110 -18.35 -12.01 13.89
CA LEU A 110 -18.70 -12.66 15.11
C LEU A 110 -19.54 -13.79 14.76
N PRO A 111 -19.10 -14.87 14.99
CA PRO A 111 -19.94 -16.01 14.85
C PRO A 111 -21.04 -15.92 15.85
N VAL A 112 -21.40 -15.66 15.71
CA VAL A 112 -21.86 -15.62 16.46
C VAL A 112 -22.02 -16.59 17.35
N PHE A 113 -21.53 -16.50 17.37
CA PHE A 113 -21.31 -17.16 17.74
C PHE A 113 -21.67 -17.48 18.62
N LEU A 114 -21.53 -17.23 18.70
CA LEU A 114 -21.62 -17.31 19.16
C LEU A 114 -22.53 -17.41 19.73
N THR A 115 -23.08 -17.45 19.59
CA THR A 115 -23.80 -17.41 19.86
C THR A 115 -24.24 -17.97 20.54
N LEU A 116 -23.89 -18.08 20.59
CA LEU A 116 -24.09 -18.62 21.08
C LEU A 116 -24.63 -19.02 21.81
N ASN A 117 -24.74 -19.05 21.86
CA ASN A 117 -25.12 -19.46 22.36
C ASN A 117 -25.59 -19.80 22.87
N GLN A 118 -25.55 -19.83 22.91
CA GLN A 118 -25.74 -20.17 23.19
C GLN A 118 -25.98 -20.43 23.53
#